data_0d3d504a5257752a44b285a8969d234d
#
_entry.id   0d3d504a5257752a44b285a8969d234d
#
_cell.length_a   1.000
_cell.length_b   1.000
_cell.length_c   1.000
_cell.angle_alpha   90.00
_cell.angle_beta   90.00
_cell.angle_gamma   90.00
#
_symmetry.space_group_name_H-M   'P 1'
#
loop_
_entity.id
_entity.type
_entity.pdbx_description
1 polymer ?
#
loop_
_entity_poly.entity_id
_entity_poly.type
_entity_poly.pdbx_seq_one_letter_code
_entity_poly.pdbx_strand_id
1 'polypeptide(L)'
;MYPTVLITFEINENCKVSHPKLQETMSFTVTIDGSGHQFDIEENETVLDAALRQNVGLPYGCRNGRCGACAAGLLSGEVSYHGAPPALQEVGAGKCLPCQGFAASDLVISVREVETPEEIEVKLLPVRVHAVDHLTHDVVRLKLKLPENQRLQFRAGQYLDFLLADGRRRAFSIANAPFDDEFIELHIRHVDGGKFTDWVFNQMKERSILRIQAPLGTFVLEEDSERPMIFMGGGTGFAPLKGQIEQAFRSQMAQPIHLYWGVRAQRDLYLPELPKQWAREHANFTFVPVLSEPDADWHGRIGFVHEAVLADFPDLSGFDLYMAGPPPMVKAGREACLAAGMPEAHMHFDSFDYADDSGANPDT
;
A
#
# COMPACT_ATOMS: atom_id res chain seq x y z
N MET A 1 -37.36 -3.96 -57.93
CA MET A 1 -36.53 -3.10 -58.77
C MET A 1 -36.37 -1.77 -58.07
N TYR A 2 -35.26 -1.51 -57.46
CA TYR A 2 -34.92 -0.23 -56.85
C TYR A 2 -33.82 0.39 -57.70
N PRO A 3 -33.86 1.67 -58.07
CA PRO A 3 -32.86 2.30 -58.89
C PRO A 3 -31.59 2.57 -58.11
N THR A 4 -30.46 2.15 -58.65
CA THR A 4 -29.11 2.46 -58.21
C THR A 4 -28.79 3.92 -58.56
N VAL A 5 -28.61 4.78 -57.54
CA VAL A 5 -28.11 6.14 -57.73
C VAL A 5 -26.59 6.08 -57.66
N LEU A 6 -25.94 6.31 -58.78
CA LEU A 6 -24.51 6.54 -58.87
C LEU A 6 -24.23 8.00 -58.51
N ILE A 7 -23.55 8.23 -57.37
CA ILE A 7 -23.01 9.53 -56.98
C ILE A 7 -21.55 9.57 -57.45
N THR A 8 -21.30 10.35 -58.49
CA THR A 8 -19.93 10.69 -58.93
C THR A 8 -19.40 11.83 -58.05
N PHE A 9 -18.32 11.57 -57.32
CA PHE A 9 -17.56 12.62 -56.63
C PHE A 9 -16.53 13.21 -57.57
N GLU A 10 -16.67 14.50 -57.93
CA GLU A 10 -15.60 15.28 -58.54
C GLU A 10 -14.51 15.58 -57.49
N ILE A 11 -13.31 15.08 -57.71
CA ILE A 11 -12.15 15.36 -56.90
C ILE A 11 -11.61 16.73 -57.25
N ASN A 12 -11.74 17.69 -56.36
CA ASN A 12 -11.20 19.04 -56.53
C ASN A 12 -9.70 19.03 -56.17
N GLU A 13 -8.83 19.23 -57.13
CA GLU A 13 -7.36 19.14 -57.02
C GLU A 13 -6.70 20.21 -56.11
N ASN A 14 -7.47 21.02 -55.38
CA ASN A 14 -6.95 22.07 -54.49
C ASN A 14 -7.10 21.80 -53.00
N CYS A 15 -7.37 20.58 -52.57
CA CYS A 15 -7.39 20.25 -51.15
C CYS A 15 -5.95 19.97 -50.68
N LYS A 16 -5.23 21.01 -50.25
CA LYS A 16 -4.00 20.84 -49.46
C LYS A 16 -4.39 20.25 -48.12
N VAL A 17 -4.23 18.94 -47.93
CA VAL A 17 -4.28 18.30 -46.66
C VAL A 17 -3.09 18.83 -45.82
N SER A 18 -3.36 19.82 -44.99
CA SER A 18 -2.41 20.17 -43.93
C SER A 18 -2.41 19.01 -42.94
N HIS A 19 -1.35 18.21 -42.97
CA HIS A 19 -1.09 17.29 -41.89
C HIS A 19 -1.06 18.12 -40.61
N PRO A 20 -1.82 17.75 -39.57
CA PRO A 20 -1.62 18.36 -38.27
C PRO A 20 -0.14 18.15 -37.92
N LYS A 21 0.60 19.23 -37.68
CA LYS A 21 1.90 19.13 -37.05
C LYS A 21 1.68 18.26 -35.80
N LEU A 22 2.34 17.12 -35.71
CA LEU A 22 2.51 16.43 -34.45
C LEU A 22 2.96 17.51 -33.46
N GLN A 23 2.08 17.87 -32.51
CA GLN A 23 2.53 18.58 -31.32
C GLN A 23 3.60 17.71 -30.74
N GLU A 24 4.82 18.20 -30.63
CA GLU A 24 5.87 17.58 -29.85
C GLU A 24 5.30 17.51 -28.41
N THR A 25 4.84 16.34 -28.01
CA THR A 25 4.51 16.07 -26.61
C THR A 25 5.81 16.23 -25.83
N MET A 26 5.86 17.22 -24.96
CA MET A 26 7.01 17.40 -24.06
C MET A 26 7.06 16.17 -23.17
N SER A 27 7.97 15.25 -23.45
CA SER A 27 8.32 14.13 -22.57
C SER A 27 9.57 14.51 -21.81
N PHE A 28 9.60 14.20 -20.53
CA PHE A 28 10.78 14.34 -19.68
C PHE A 28 11.33 12.97 -19.33
N THR A 29 12.65 12.90 -19.14
CA THR A 29 13.32 11.66 -18.74
C THR A 29 13.66 11.71 -17.26
N VAL A 30 13.39 10.63 -16.54
CA VAL A 30 13.83 10.43 -15.15
C VAL A 30 15.00 9.45 -15.14
N THR A 31 16.07 9.83 -14.46
CA THR A 31 17.23 8.95 -14.21
C THR A 31 17.28 8.62 -12.72
N ILE A 32 17.45 7.33 -12.38
CA ILE A 32 17.67 6.89 -11.01
C ILE A 32 19.16 6.90 -10.74
N ASP A 33 19.58 7.69 -9.75
CA ASP A 33 20.97 7.74 -9.30
C ASP A 33 21.37 6.41 -8.65
N GLY A 34 22.53 5.91 -9.03
CA GLY A 34 23.07 4.63 -8.54
C GLY A 34 22.91 3.49 -9.52
N SER A 35 21.69 3.18 -10.01
CA SER A 35 21.47 2.14 -11.03
C SER A 35 21.68 2.67 -12.46
N GLY A 36 21.40 3.95 -12.67
CA GLY A 36 21.38 4.57 -13.99
C GLY A 36 20.15 4.19 -14.84
N HIS A 37 19.16 3.51 -14.27
CA HIS A 37 17.88 3.26 -14.96
C HIS A 37 17.21 4.55 -15.38
N GLN A 38 16.63 4.57 -16.58
CA GLN A 38 15.93 5.70 -17.13
C GLN A 38 14.52 5.30 -17.58
N PHE A 39 13.60 6.21 -17.41
CA PHE A 39 12.23 6.06 -17.92
C PHE A 39 11.65 7.43 -18.34
N ASP A 40 10.74 7.41 -19.29
CA ASP A 40 10.14 8.61 -19.86
C ASP A 40 8.78 8.89 -19.21
N ILE A 41 8.50 10.15 -18.93
CA ILE A 41 7.22 10.63 -18.39
C ILE A 41 6.41 11.23 -19.53
N GLU A 42 5.16 10.78 -19.68
CA GLU A 42 4.18 11.36 -20.59
C GLU A 42 3.46 12.57 -19.94
N GLU A 43 2.79 13.37 -20.76
CA GLU A 43 2.02 14.51 -20.28
C GLU A 43 0.90 14.06 -19.31
N ASN A 44 0.76 14.76 -18.18
CA ASN A 44 -0.23 14.46 -17.13
C ASN A 44 -0.04 13.10 -16.40
N GLU A 45 1.15 12.55 -16.40
CA GLU A 45 1.52 11.32 -15.70
C GLU A 45 2.37 11.64 -14.48
N THR A 46 2.14 10.95 -13.35
CA THR A 46 3.02 11.09 -12.18
C THR A 46 4.34 10.34 -12.42
N VAL A 47 5.40 10.75 -11.72
CA VAL A 47 6.70 10.05 -11.77
C VAL A 47 6.54 8.55 -11.41
N LEU A 48 5.68 8.24 -10.44
CA LEU A 48 5.40 6.84 -10.06
C LEU A 48 4.65 6.08 -11.15
N ASP A 49 3.64 6.68 -11.76
CA ASP A 49 2.85 5.99 -12.79
C ASP A 49 3.70 5.73 -14.04
N ALA A 50 4.58 6.68 -14.42
CA ALA A 50 5.54 6.51 -15.51
C ALA A 50 6.53 5.37 -15.25
N ALA A 51 7.07 5.31 -14.02
CA ALA A 51 7.97 4.22 -13.59
C ALA A 51 7.26 2.85 -13.67
N LEU A 52 6.06 2.74 -13.09
CA LEU A 52 5.27 1.51 -13.11
C LEU A 52 4.89 1.07 -14.54
N ARG A 53 4.55 2.01 -15.42
CA ARG A 53 4.25 1.73 -16.83
C ARG A 53 5.44 1.11 -17.57
N GLN A 54 6.64 1.45 -17.17
CA GLN A 54 7.89 0.98 -17.79
C GLN A 54 8.61 -0.09 -16.95
N ASN A 55 7.90 -0.72 -16.00
CA ASN A 55 8.40 -1.78 -15.11
C ASN A 55 9.62 -1.35 -14.27
N VAL A 56 9.72 -0.06 -13.93
CA VAL A 56 10.71 0.44 -12.99
C VAL A 56 10.12 0.46 -11.59
N GLY A 57 10.66 -0.32 -10.69
CA GLY A 57 10.15 -0.48 -9.32
C GLY A 57 10.54 0.68 -8.42
N LEU A 58 9.62 1.59 -8.16
CA LEU A 58 9.77 2.59 -7.11
C LEU A 58 8.94 2.19 -5.87
N PRO A 59 9.46 2.42 -4.64
CA PRO A 59 8.67 2.17 -3.42
C PRO A 59 7.41 3.03 -3.41
N TYR A 60 6.27 2.47 -3.01
CA TYR A 60 5.06 3.25 -2.80
C TYR A 60 4.08 2.55 -1.84
N GLY A 61 3.22 3.36 -1.19
CA GLY A 61 2.11 2.91 -0.36
C GLY A 61 0.80 3.59 -0.78
N CYS A 62 0.38 4.64 -0.09
CA CYS A 62 -0.95 5.27 -0.19
C CYS A 62 -1.32 5.88 -1.54
N ARG A 63 -0.36 6.27 -2.38
CA ARG A 63 -0.52 6.97 -3.67
C ARG A 63 -1.27 8.31 -3.61
N ASN A 64 -1.51 8.86 -2.42
CA ASN A 64 -2.21 10.14 -2.20
C ASN A 64 -1.34 11.22 -1.54
N GLY A 65 -0.02 10.99 -1.46
CA GLY A 65 0.96 11.95 -0.95
C GLY A 65 0.98 12.12 0.57
N ARG A 66 0.41 11.20 1.34
CA ARG A 66 0.29 11.30 2.81
C ARG A 66 1.33 10.48 3.58
N CYS A 67 1.61 9.24 3.14
CA CYS A 67 2.42 8.32 3.93
C CYS A 67 3.94 8.51 3.81
N GLY A 68 4.41 9.19 2.77
CA GLY A 68 5.85 9.39 2.52
C GLY A 68 6.62 8.15 2.08
N ALA A 69 5.98 6.97 1.88
CA ALA A 69 6.66 5.73 1.49
C ALA A 69 7.34 5.80 0.12
N CYS A 70 6.87 6.68 -0.77
CA CYS A 70 7.47 6.90 -2.08
C CYS A 70 8.55 7.99 -2.08
N ALA A 71 8.96 8.55 -0.94
CA ALA A 71 9.89 9.66 -0.91
C ALA A 71 11.22 9.31 -1.59
N ALA A 72 11.63 10.13 -2.55
CA ALA A 72 12.89 10.03 -3.27
C ALA A 72 13.71 11.30 -3.11
N GLY A 73 15.02 11.20 -3.02
CA GLY A 73 15.92 12.35 -3.10
C GLY A 73 15.81 12.98 -4.48
N LEU A 74 15.57 14.29 -4.59
CA LEU A 74 15.61 15.04 -5.85
C LEU A 74 17.00 15.66 -6.02
N LEU A 75 17.84 15.06 -6.86
CA LEU A 75 19.22 15.49 -7.06
C LEU A 75 19.32 16.59 -8.13
N SER A 76 18.48 16.53 -9.15
CA SER A 76 18.35 17.59 -10.15
C SER A 76 16.98 17.58 -10.82
N GLY A 77 16.61 18.73 -11.42
CA GLY A 77 15.32 18.95 -12.07
C GLY A 77 14.26 19.57 -11.18
N GLU A 78 13.04 19.68 -11.70
CA GLU A 78 11.91 20.31 -11.03
C GLU A 78 10.69 19.39 -11.06
N VAL A 79 10.01 19.27 -9.92
CA VAL A 79 8.77 18.48 -9.74
C VAL A 79 7.65 19.43 -9.32
N SER A 80 6.54 19.39 -10.04
CA SER A 80 5.32 20.13 -9.72
C SER A 80 4.27 19.21 -9.06
N TYR A 81 3.31 19.79 -8.35
CA TYR A 81 2.23 19.07 -7.67
C TYR A 81 0.89 19.77 -7.88
N HIS A 82 -0.18 19.00 -8.05
CA HIS A 82 -1.54 19.52 -7.95
C HIS A 82 -1.93 19.70 -6.48
N GLY A 83 -1.58 20.88 -5.90
CA GLY A 83 -1.70 21.13 -4.47
C GLY A 83 -0.42 20.78 -3.69
N ALA A 84 -0.47 20.86 -2.37
CA ALA A 84 0.66 20.53 -1.50
C ALA A 84 0.43 19.17 -0.81
N PRO A 85 1.11 18.09 -1.24
CA PRO A 85 0.97 16.79 -0.57
C PRO A 85 1.39 16.88 0.90
N PRO A 86 0.58 16.38 1.86
CA PRO A 86 0.88 16.54 3.29
C PRO A 86 2.26 16.01 3.69
N ALA A 87 2.68 14.86 3.18
CA ALA A 87 3.97 14.26 3.51
C ALA A 87 5.18 15.04 2.93
N LEU A 88 4.98 15.97 1.98
CA LEU A 88 6.10 16.70 1.37
C LEU A 88 6.87 17.54 2.40
N GLN A 89 6.18 18.10 3.41
CA GLN A 89 6.82 18.82 4.50
C GLN A 89 7.54 17.88 5.47
N GLU A 90 7.08 16.65 5.63
CA GLU A 90 7.60 15.69 6.58
C GLU A 90 8.83 14.93 6.06
N VAL A 91 8.91 14.68 4.75
CA VAL A 91 10.04 13.96 4.15
C VAL A 91 11.32 14.79 4.06
N GLY A 92 11.23 16.12 4.25
CA GLY A 92 12.37 17.01 4.34
C GLY A 92 12.78 17.65 3.01
N ALA A 93 13.63 18.68 3.11
CA ALA A 93 14.14 19.41 1.95
C ALA A 93 15.00 18.52 1.03
N GLY A 94 14.91 18.76 -0.29
CA GLY A 94 15.66 17.99 -1.29
C GLY A 94 15.04 16.63 -1.61
N LYS A 95 13.83 16.35 -1.15
CA LYS A 95 13.07 15.15 -1.52
C LYS A 95 11.81 15.50 -2.31
N CYS A 96 11.36 14.54 -3.12
CA CYS A 96 10.07 14.60 -3.83
C CYS A 96 9.22 13.39 -3.47
N LEU A 97 7.94 13.46 -3.84
CA LEU A 97 6.96 12.37 -3.69
C LEU A 97 6.52 11.90 -5.09
N PRO A 98 7.18 10.90 -5.69
CA PRO A 98 6.88 10.39 -7.03
C PRO A 98 5.41 10.05 -7.28
N CYS A 99 4.67 9.62 -6.26
CA CYS A 99 3.26 9.24 -6.41
C CYS A 99 2.30 10.40 -6.68
N GLN A 100 2.73 11.65 -6.47
CA GLN A 100 1.95 12.88 -6.69
C GLN A 100 2.73 13.93 -7.49
N GLY A 101 4.00 13.66 -7.78
CA GLY A 101 4.89 14.55 -8.49
C GLY A 101 4.77 14.42 -10.01
N PHE A 102 4.66 15.55 -10.70
CA PHE A 102 4.72 15.67 -12.16
C PHE A 102 6.05 16.30 -12.53
N ALA A 103 6.76 15.73 -13.49
CA ALA A 103 8.01 16.32 -13.96
C ALA A 103 7.75 17.67 -14.67
N ALA A 104 8.54 18.70 -14.31
CA ALA A 104 8.57 19.99 -14.99
C ALA A 104 9.87 20.18 -15.79
N SER A 105 10.81 19.26 -15.68
CA SER A 105 12.05 19.13 -16.44
C SER A 105 12.53 17.70 -16.37
N ASP A 106 13.63 17.34 -17.03
CA ASP A 106 14.34 16.09 -16.77
C ASP A 106 14.73 16.01 -15.30
N LEU A 107 14.61 14.81 -14.72
CA LEU A 107 14.83 14.56 -13.29
C LEU A 107 16.00 13.59 -13.07
N VAL A 108 16.76 13.82 -12.01
CA VAL A 108 17.63 12.81 -11.39
C VAL A 108 17.15 12.60 -9.97
N ILE A 109 16.73 11.38 -9.67
CA ILE A 109 16.22 11.02 -8.34
C ILE A 109 17.10 9.95 -7.69
N SER A 110 17.27 10.02 -6.37
CA SER A 110 17.93 9.00 -5.57
C SER A 110 16.87 8.26 -4.77
N VAL A 111 16.68 6.99 -5.10
CA VAL A 111 15.68 6.11 -4.50
C VAL A 111 16.17 4.66 -4.58
N ARG A 112 15.84 3.85 -3.55
CA ARG A 112 16.03 2.40 -3.65
C ARG A 112 15.01 1.84 -4.63
N GLU A 113 15.50 1.20 -5.69
CA GLU A 113 14.61 0.42 -6.54
C GLU A 113 14.13 -0.82 -5.78
N VAL A 114 12.86 -1.15 -5.98
CA VAL A 114 12.26 -2.38 -5.47
C VAL A 114 12.00 -3.31 -6.65
N GLU A 115 12.12 -4.61 -6.42
CA GLU A 115 11.75 -5.56 -7.46
C GLU A 115 10.29 -5.37 -7.86
N THR A 116 10.07 -5.04 -9.12
CA THR A 116 8.76 -5.21 -9.75
C THR A 116 8.70 -6.65 -10.21
N PRO A 117 7.81 -7.47 -9.65
CA PRO A 117 7.59 -8.79 -10.21
C PRO A 117 7.10 -8.60 -11.66
N GLU A 118 7.91 -8.92 -12.64
CA GLU A 118 7.55 -8.85 -14.07
C GLU A 118 6.27 -9.65 -14.39
N GLU A 119 5.85 -10.52 -13.47
CA GLU A 119 4.75 -11.45 -13.64
C GLU A 119 3.43 -11.07 -12.96
N ILE A 120 3.41 -10.04 -12.07
CA ILE A 120 2.20 -9.69 -11.31
C ILE A 120 1.55 -8.44 -11.88
N GLU A 121 0.54 -8.66 -12.71
CA GLU A 121 -0.24 -7.59 -13.36
C GLU A 121 -1.30 -7.01 -12.41
N VAL A 122 -1.37 -5.67 -12.32
CA VAL A 122 -2.46 -4.96 -11.64
C VAL A 122 -3.75 -5.07 -12.46
N LYS A 123 -4.78 -5.66 -11.87
CA LYS A 123 -6.05 -5.97 -12.54
C LYS A 123 -7.23 -5.23 -11.95
N LEU A 124 -8.18 -4.89 -12.82
CA LEU A 124 -9.52 -4.46 -12.44
C LEU A 124 -10.42 -5.68 -12.40
N LEU A 125 -10.90 -6.05 -11.23
CA LEU A 125 -11.61 -7.30 -11.01
C LEU A 125 -12.97 -7.05 -10.33
N PRO A 126 -14.05 -7.72 -10.78
CA PRO A 126 -15.25 -7.83 -9.99
C PRO A 126 -15.01 -8.84 -8.85
N VAL A 127 -15.50 -8.53 -7.65
CA VAL A 127 -15.47 -9.43 -6.51
C VAL A 127 -16.84 -9.54 -5.88
N ARG A 128 -17.12 -10.69 -5.30
CA ARG A 128 -18.35 -10.94 -4.55
C ARG A 128 -18.01 -11.09 -3.07
N VAL A 129 -18.72 -10.38 -2.21
CA VAL A 129 -18.65 -10.57 -0.77
C VAL A 129 -19.09 -12.01 -0.44
N HIS A 130 -18.20 -12.80 0.15
CA HIS A 130 -18.47 -14.17 0.58
C HIS A 130 -18.93 -14.21 2.04
N ALA A 131 -18.23 -13.47 2.93
CA ALA A 131 -18.55 -13.39 4.35
C ALA A 131 -18.21 -12.00 4.91
N VAL A 132 -18.96 -11.59 5.93
CA VAL A 132 -18.74 -10.39 6.75
C VAL A 132 -18.79 -10.84 8.20
N ASP A 133 -17.62 -11.04 8.82
CA ASP A 133 -17.51 -11.53 10.20
C ASP A 133 -17.15 -10.36 11.12
N HIS A 134 -18.01 -10.01 12.06
CA HIS A 134 -17.70 -9.03 13.10
C HIS A 134 -16.74 -9.66 14.12
N LEU A 135 -15.48 -9.21 14.15
CA LEU A 135 -14.45 -9.73 15.04
C LEU A 135 -14.46 -9.03 16.40
N THR A 136 -14.71 -7.71 16.38
CA THR A 136 -14.85 -6.88 17.60
C THR A 136 -15.92 -5.82 17.39
N HIS A 137 -16.02 -4.91 18.35
CA HIS A 137 -16.97 -3.79 18.32
C HIS A 137 -16.73 -2.81 17.15
N ASP A 138 -15.53 -2.81 16.55
CA ASP A 138 -15.14 -1.86 15.50
C ASP A 138 -14.37 -2.50 14.33
N VAL A 139 -14.16 -3.83 14.31
CA VAL A 139 -13.43 -4.51 13.23
C VAL A 139 -14.25 -5.64 12.63
N VAL A 140 -14.36 -5.65 11.30
CA VAL A 140 -14.91 -6.77 10.52
C VAL A 140 -13.82 -7.44 9.71
N ARG A 141 -13.92 -8.76 9.59
CA ARG A 141 -13.21 -9.54 8.59
C ARG A 141 -14.11 -9.70 7.37
N LEU A 142 -13.65 -9.19 6.25
CA LEU A 142 -14.34 -9.30 4.98
C LEU A 142 -13.63 -10.34 4.10
N LYS A 143 -14.37 -11.35 3.65
CA LYS A 143 -13.87 -12.32 2.67
C LYS A 143 -14.51 -12.07 1.31
N LEU A 144 -13.67 -11.86 0.30
CA LEU A 144 -14.08 -11.59 -1.07
C LEU A 144 -13.74 -12.78 -1.95
N LYS A 145 -14.67 -13.18 -2.82
CA LYS A 145 -14.48 -14.24 -3.80
C LYS A 145 -14.40 -13.68 -5.21
N LEU A 146 -13.36 -14.08 -5.93
CA LEU A 146 -13.20 -13.81 -7.35
C LEU A 146 -14.12 -14.70 -8.20
N PRO A 147 -14.42 -14.34 -9.48
CA PRO A 147 -15.01 -15.27 -10.44
C PRO A 147 -14.19 -16.56 -10.57
N GLU A 148 -14.84 -17.69 -10.81
CA GLU A 148 -14.21 -19.02 -10.82
C GLU A 148 -13.05 -19.17 -11.83
N ASN A 149 -13.07 -18.37 -12.90
CA ASN A 149 -12.04 -18.37 -13.94
C ASN A 149 -10.95 -17.32 -13.71
N GLN A 150 -10.93 -16.66 -12.56
CA GLN A 150 -9.97 -15.61 -12.25
C GLN A 150 -9.26 -15.92 -10.93
N ARG A 151 -7.97 -15.61 -10.91
CA ARG A 151 -7.10 -15.72 -9.75
C ARG A 151 -6.30 -14.44 -9.60
N LEU A 152 -6.19 -13.95 -8.38
CA LEU A 152 -5.32 -12.83 -8.06
C LEU A 152 -3.96 -13.37 -7.61
N GLN A 153 -2.93 -13.06 -8.40
CA GLN A 153 -1.56 -13.21 -7.94
C GLN A 153 -1.18 -11.96 -7.17
N PHE A 154 -0.55 -12.11 -6.01
CA PHE A 154 -0.08 -10.99 -5.19
C PHE A 154 1.07 -11.45 -4.28
N ARG A 155 1.80 -10.50 -3.70
CA ARG A 155 2.81 -10.76 -2.65
C ARG A 155 2.21 -10.42 -1.29
N ALA A 156 2.62 -11.15 -0.25
CA ALA A 156 2.17 -10.92 1.11
C ALA A 156 2.50 -9.50 1.58
N GLY A 157 1.49 -8.78 2.08
CA GLY A 157 1.60 -7.38 2.50
C GLY A 157 1.06 -6.35 1.49
N GLN A 158 0.78 -6.75 0.24
CA GLN A 158 0.14 -5.88 -0.74
C GLN A 158 -1.31 -5.55 -0.35
N TYR A 159 -1.87 -4.52 -0.99
CA TYR A 159 -3.23 -4.04 -0.75
C TYR A 159 -4.07 -4.02 -2.03
N LEU A 160 -5.34 -3.74 -1.89
CA LEU A 160 -6.27 -3.49 -2.98
C LEU A 160 -7.00 -2.16 -2.78
N ASP A 161 -7.46 -1.58 -3.88
CA ASP A 161 -8.40 -0.46 -3.88
C ASP A 161 -9.81 -0.94 -4.22
N PHE A 162 -10.81 -0.60 -3.39
CA PHE A 162 -12.19 -0.60 -3.83
C PHE A 162 -12.46 0.61 -4.71
N LEU A 163 -13.12 0.39 -5.85
CA LEU A 163 -13.52 1.45 -6.77
C LEU A 163 -14.99 1.79 -6.50
N LEU A 164 -15.22 2.97 -5.94
CA LEU A 164 -16.56 3.44 -5.59
C LEU A 164 -17.28 4.04 -6.81
N ALA A 165 -18.61 4.09 -6.76
CA ALA A 165 -19.43 4.60 -7.85
C ALA A 165 -19.20 6.10 -8.16
N ASP A 166 -18.72 6.85 -7.19
CA ASP A 166 -18.37 8.27 -7.32
C ASP A 166 -16.92 8.51 -7.78
N GLY A 167 -16.21 7.46 -8.21
CA GLY A 167 -14.83 7.51 -8.67
C GLY A 167 -13.77 7.48 -7.55
N ARG A 168 -14.17 7.62 -6.29
CA ARG A 168 -13.24 7.52 -5.16
C ARG A 168 -12.74 6.10 -4.97
N ARG A 169 -11.57 5.98 -4.35
CA ARG A 169 -10.90 4.70 -4.04
C ARG A 169 -10.75 4.53 -2.54
N ARG A 170 -10.79 3.29 -2.08
CA ARG A 170 -10.53 2.93 -0.69
C ARG A 170 -9.57 1.77 -0.61
N ALA A 171 -8.38 2.05 -0.10
CA ALA A 171 -7.29 1.09 0.04
C ALA A 171 -7.47 0.22 1.28
N PHE A 172 -7.27 -1.10 1.13
CA PHE A 172 -7.23 -2.05 2.23
C PHE A 172 -6.16 -3.12 1.97
N SER A 173 -5.33 -3.36 2.98
CA SER A 173 -4.28 -4.38 2.92
C SER A 173 -4.90 -5.77 2.87
N ILE A 174 -4.32 -6.66 2.04
CA ILE A 174 -4.70 -8.06 1.96
C ILE A 174 -4.12 -8.78 3.20
N ALA A 175 -4.99 -9.43 3.95
CA ALA A 175 -4.66 -10.01 5.25
C ALA A 175 -4.26 -11.49 5.20
N ASN A 176 -4.53 -12.20 4.11
CA ASN A 176 -4.10 -13.57 3.91
C ASN A 176 -2.79 -13.65 3.10
N ALA A 177 -2.09 -14.76 3.25
CA ALA A 177 -0.91 -15.04 2.43
C ALA A 177 -1.29 -15.50 1.01
N PRO A 178 -0.42 -15.32 0.00
CA PRO A 178 -0.71 -15.65 -1.40
C PRO A 178 -1.07 -17.12 -1.68
N PHE A 179 -0.63 -18.05 -0.85
CA PHE A 179 -0.96 -19.48 -1.00
C PHE A 179 -2.37 -19.84 -0.54
N ASP A 180 -3.01 -19.01 0.31
CA ASP A 180 -4.41 -19.16 0.76
C ASP A 180 -5.29 -18.22 -0.07
N ASP A 181 -5.48 -18.54 -1.35
CA ASP A 181 -6.09 -17.65 -2.34
C ASP A 181 -7.52 -18.03 -2.74
N GLU A 182 -8.20 -18.87 -1.97
CA GLU A 182 -9.63 -19.14 -2.18
C GLU A 182 -10.48 -17.87 -2.02
N PHE A 183 -10.07 -17.01 -1.05
CA PHE A 183 -10.68 -15.72 -0.77
C PHE A 183 -9.59 -14.66 -0.62
N ILE A 184 -9.94 -13.42 -0.94
CA ILE A 184 -9.18 -12.26 -0.49
C ILE A 184 -9.74 -11.87 0.88
N GLU A 185 -8.91 -11.91 1.92
CA GLU A 185 -9.27 -11.52 3.28
C GLU A 185 -8.81 -10.09 3.58
N LEU A 186 -9.72 -9.29 4.14
CA LEU A 186 -9.44 -7.93 4.57
C LEU A 186 -9.91 -7.74 6.02
N HIS A 187 -9.18 -6.96 6.81
CA HIS A 187 -9.59 -6.54 8.15
C HIS A 187 -9.92 -5.04 8.11
N ILE A 188 -11.19 -4.71 8.22
CA ILE A 188 -11.69 -3.35 8.04
C ILE A 188 -12.17 -2.81 9.38
N ARG A 189 -11.55 -1.71 9.85
CA ARG A 189 -11.99 -0.99 11.03
C ARG A 189 -13.07 0.02 10.66
N HIS A 190 -14.13 0.07 11.44
CA HIS A 190 -15.10 1.14 11.42
C HIS A 190 -14.45 2.44 11.87
N VAL A 191 -14.52 3.47 11.04
CA VAL A 191 -13.99 4.80 11.32
C VAL A 191 -15.16 5.76 11.47
N ASP A 192 -15.21 6.49 12.57
CA ASP A 192 -16.24 7.48 12.80
C ASP A 192 -16.27 8.52 11.68
N GLY A 193 -17.45 8.73 11.06
CA GLY A 193 -17.63 9.61 9.91
C GLY A 193 -17.18 9.02 8.56
N GLY A 194 -16.56 7.87 8.54
CA GLY A 194 -16.12 7.18 7.31
C GLY A 194 -17.30 6.48 6.61
N LYS A 195 -17.85 7.07 5.56
CA LYS A 195 -19.03 6.54 4.84
C LYS A 195 -18.86 5.11 4.33
N PHE A 196 -17.69 4.77 3.79
CA PHE A 196 -17.43 3.43 3.27
C PHE A 196 -17.31 2.41 4.40
N THR A 197 -16.53 2.71 5.45
CA THR A 197 -16.35 1.79 6.58
C THR A 197 -17.63 1.62 7.38
N ASP A 198 -18.46 2.66 7.52
CA ASP A 198 -19.81 2.57 8.10
C ASP A 198 -20.71 1.63 7.29
N TRP A 199 -20.71 1.79 5.96
CA TRP A 199 -21.49 0.91 5.09
C TRP A 199 -21.00 -0.55 5.17
N VAL A 200 -19.68 -0.79 5.19
CA VAL A 200 -19.11 -2.14 5.35
C VAL A 200 -19.55 -2.75 6.68
N PHE A 201 -19.46 -1.98 7.75
CA PHE A 201 -19.72 -2.47 9.11
C PHE A 201 -21.20 -2.71 9.40
N ASN A 202 -22.09 -1.81 8.93
CA ASN A 202 -23.51 -1.82 9.31
C ASN A 202 -24.45 -2.33 8.22
N GLN A 203 -24.07 -2.30 6.93
CA GLN A 203 -25.02 -2.49 5.83
C GLN A 203 -24.56 -3.49 4.78
N MET A 204 -23.25 -3.79 4.68
CA MET A 204 -22.73 -4.72 3.69
C MET A 204 -23.30 -6.11 3.91
N LYS A 205 -23.71 -6.76 2.83
CA LYS A 205 -24.30 -8.10 2.86
C LYS A 205 -23.47 -9.07 2.03
N GLU A 206 -23.50 -10.34 2.42
CA GLU A 206 -23.06 -11.43 1.57
C GLU A 206 -23.66 -11.32 0.16
N ARG A 207 -22.91 -11.74 -0.84
CA ARG A 207 -23.27 -11.66 -2.27
C ARG A 207 -23.24 -10.26 -2.88
N SER A 208 -22.97 -9.19 -2.12
CA SER A 208 -22.73 -7.86 -2.70
C SER A 208 -21.60 -7.94 -3.71
N ILE A 209 -21.77 -7.24 -4.85
CA ILE A 209 -20.74 -7.19 -5.91
C ILE A 209 -20.03 -5.85 -5.82
N LEU A 210 -18.70 -5.91 -5.81
CA LEU A 210 -17.82 -4.76 -5.76
C LEU A 210 -16.80 -4.84 -6.90
N ARG A 211 -16.10 -3.74 -7.15
CA ARG A 211 -14.97 -3.69 -8.08
C ARG A 211 -13.72 -3.32 -7.31
N ILE A 212 -12.65 -4.03 -7.58
CA ILE A 212 -11.34 -3.79 -6.99
C ILE A 212 -10.28 -3.56 -8.08
N GLN A 213 -9.24 -2.83 -7.71
CA GLN A 213 -7.96 -2.82 -8.40
C GLN A 213 -6.92 -3.46 -7.50
N ALA A 214 -6.24 -4.49 -7.97
CA ALA A 214 -5.28 -5.28 -7.18
C ALA A 214 -4.31 -6.03 -8.10
N PRO A 215 -3.13 -6.46 -7.58
CA PRO A 215 -2.57 -6.02 -6.30
C PRO A 215 -1.86 -4.67 -6.42
N LEU A 216 -1.70 -3.98 -5.30
CA LEU A 216 -1.05 -2.67 -5.21
C LEU A 216 -0.07 -2.65 -4.04
N GLY A 217 0.91 -1.74 -4.09
CA GLY A 217 1.86 -1.50 -2.99
C GLY A 217 3.12 -2.35 -3.03
N THR A 218 4.14 -1.83 -2.36
CA THR A 218 5.49 -2.42 -2.27
C THR A 218 5.86 -2.79 -0.83
N PHE A 219 4.90 -2.79 0.08
CA PHE A 219 5.08 -3.27 1.46
C PHE A 219 5.00 -4.80 1.48
N VAL A 220 6.06 -5.46 1.03
CA VAL A 220 6.10 -6.92 0.86
C VAL A 220 7.18 -7.56 1.72
N LEU A 221 7.00 -8.84 2.02
CA LEU A 221 7.99 -9.64 2.71
C LEU A 221 9.21 -9.88 1.81
N GLU A 222 10.41 -9.64 2.33
CA GLU A 222 11.69 -9.96 1.69
C GLU A 222 12.07 -11.41 2.05
N GLU A 223 11.66 -12.37 1.21
CA GLU A 223 11.82 -13.80 1.50
C GLU A 223 13.29 -14.28 1.46
N ASP A 224 14.15 -13.55 0.76
CA ASP A 224 15.60 -13.87 0.64
C ASP A 224 16.44 -13.31 1.80
N SER A 225 15.83 -12.55 2.73
CA SER A 225 16.56 -12.02 3.88
C SER A 225 16.86 -13.10 4.91
N GLU A 226 18.08 -13.09 5.44
CA GLU A 226 18.51 -13.94 6.57
C GLU A 226 18.45 -13.23 7.92
N ARG A 227 17.99 -11.97 7.95
CA ARG A 227 17.94 -11.14 9.15
C ARG A 227 16.74 -11.51 10.04
N PRO A 228 16.86 -11.46 11.37
CA PRO A 228 15.68 -11.57 12.23
C PRO A 228 14.69 -10.46 11.93
N MET A 229 13.40 -10.77 12.01
CA MET A 229 12.32 -9.89 11.61
C MET A 229 11.52 -9.37 12.80
N ILE A 230 11.26 -8.07 12.80
CA ILE A 230 10.33 -7.43 13.73
C ILE A 230 9.11 -6.95 12.95
N PHE A 231 7.94 -7.46 13.30
CA PHE A 231 6.65 -7.01 12.80
C PHE A 231 5.99 -6.12 13.85
N MET A 232 5.79 -4.85 13.54
CA MET A 232 5.22 -3.85 14.43
C MET A 232 3.88 -3.36 13.89
N GLY A 233 2.77 -3.85 14.48
CA GLY A 233 1.41 -3.55 14.05
C GLY A 233 0.67 -2.61 15.00
N GLY A 234 -0.11 -1.66 14.46
CA GLY A 234 -1.05 -0.83 15.22
C GLY A 234 -2.49 -1.09 14.79
N GLY A 235 -3.34 -1.57 15.71
CA GLY A 235 -4.74 -1.87 15.39
C GLY A 235 -4.87 -2.83 14.19
N THR A 236 -5.58 -2.39 13.14
CA THR A 236 -5.72 -3.18 11.89
C THR A 236 -4.44 -3.23 11.04
N GLY A 237 -3.35 -2.58 11.44
CA GLY A 237 -2.02 -2.83 10.89
C GLY A 237 -1.57 -4.29 11.01
N PHE A 238 -2.19 -5.07 11.88
CA PHE A 238 -2.02 -6.51 11.93
C PHE A 238 -2.43 -7.22 10.62
N ALA A 239 -3.34 -6.65 9.81
CA ALA A 239 -3.84 -7.30 8.60
C ALA A 239 -2.72 -7.65 7.59
N PRO A 240 -1.92 -6.70 7.06
CA PRO A 240 -0.84 -7.04 6.13
C PRO A 240 0.25 -7.86 6.81
N LEU A 241 0.55 -7.60 8.09
CA LEU A 241 1.55 -8.36 8.84
C LEU A 241 1.15 -9.82 9.02
N LYS A 242 -0.16 -10.11 9.19
CA LYS A 242 -0.68 -11.49 9.23
C LYS A 242 -0.31 -12.24 7.95
N GLY A 243 -0.61 -11.67 6.79
CA GLY A 243 -0.27 -12.29 5.51
C GLY A 243 1.23 -12.52 5.33
N GLN A 244 2.07 -11.55 5.74
CA GLN A 244 3.53 -11.66 5.68
C GLN A 244 4.07 -12.75 6.63
N ILE A 245 3.57 -12.82 7.85
CA ILE A 245 3.99 -13.85 8.83
C ILE A 245 3.57 -15.25 8.36
N GLU A 246 2.34 -15.41 7.87
CA GLU A 246 1.88 -16.69 7.30
C GLU A 246 2.72 -17.11 6.09
N GLN A 247 3.12 -16.17 5.24
CA GLN A 247 4.03 -16.42 4.12
C GLN A 247 5.42 -16.83 4.63
N ALA A 248 5.97 -16.16 5.64
CA ALA A 248 7.25 -16.52 6.24
C ALA A 248 7.25 -17.97 6.79
N PHE A 249 6.16 -18.38 7.43
CA PHE A 249 5.99 -19.76 7.87
C PHE A 249 5.91 -20.75 6.70
N ARG A 250 5.18 -20.38 5.64
CA ARG A 250 5.04 -21.21 4.43
C ARG A 250 6.38 -21.40 3.71
N SER A 251 7.18 -20.34 3.63
CA SER A 251 8.52 -20.33 3.03
C SER A 251 9.57 -20.95 3.97
N GLN A 252 9.16 -21.43 5.15
CA GLN A 252 10.04 -22.05 6.15
C GLN A 252 11.24 -21.16 6.54
N MET A 253 11.02 -19.85 6.64
CA MET A 253 12.04 -18.91 7.08
C MET A 253 12.46 -19.24 8.52
N ALA A 254 13.76 -19.51 8.70
CA ALA A 254 14.29 -20.06 9.96
C ALA A 254 14.68 -18.99 10.99
N GLN A 255 14.86 -17.73 10.54
CA GLN A 255 15.25 -16.62 11.40
C GLN A 255 14.16 -16.26 12.41
N PRO A 256 14.52 -15.63 13.55
CA PRO A 256 13.56 -15.19 14.55
C PRO A 256 12.54 -14.21 13.98
N ILE A 257 11.27 -14.40 14.33
CA ILE A 257 10.13 -13.58 13.95
C ILE A 257 9.47 -13.04 15.22
N HIS A 258 9.43 -11.71 15.38
CA HIS A 258 8.87 -11.05 16.55
C HIS A 258 7.69 -10.18 16.15
N LEU A 259 6.47 -10.51 16.59
CA LEU A 259 5.28 -9.69 16.38
C LEU A 259 4.98 -8.86 17.64
N TYR A 260 5.04 -7.55 17.50
CA TYR A 260 4.56 -6.56 18.45
C TYR A 260 3.25 -5.98 17.93
N TRP A 261 2.14 -6.21 18.66
CA TRP A 261 0.83 -5.71 18.24
C TRP A 261 0.27 -4.73 19.24
N GLY A 262 0.33 -3.43 18.88
CA GLY A 262 -0.15 -2.31 19.68
C GLY A 262 -1.62 -2.01 19.45
N VAL A 263 -2.38 -1.93 20.54
CA VAL A 263 -3.77 -1.48 20.56
C VAL A 263 -4.03 -0.62 21.81
N ARG A 264 -5.20 0.03 21.93
CA ARG A 264 -5.52 0.81 23.11
C ARG A 264 -5.87 -0.06 24.29
N ALA A 265 -6.87 -0.91 24.18
CA ALA A 265 -7.36 -1.78 25.22
C ALA A 265 -7.40 -3.25 24.77
N GLN A 266 -7.54 -4.17 25.70
CA GLN A 266 -7.55 -5.62 25.41
C GLN A 266 -8.68 -6.00 24.41
N ARG A 267 -9.84 -5.34 24.49
CA ARG A 267 -10.98 -5.57 23.56
C ARG A 267 -10.67 -5.22 22.11
N ASP A 268 -9.61 -4.44 21.85
CA ASP A 268 -9.20 -4.01 20.50
C ASP A 268 -8.28 -5.05 19.82
N LEU A 269 -7.80 -6.05 20.57
CA LEU A 269 -7.12 -7.22 20.01
C LEU A 269 -8.15 -8.14 19.35
N TYR A 270 -8.40 -7.97 18.07
CA TYR A 270 -9.53 -8.62 17.39
C TYR A 270 -9.30 -10.10 16.99
N LEU A 271 -8.06 -10.58 16.97
CA LEU A 271 -7.69 -11.98 16.71
C LEU A 271 -6.52 -12.44 17.59
N PRO A 272 -6.56 -12.25 18.93
CA PRO A 272 -5.40 -12.51 19.79
C PRO A 272 -5.00 -13.99 19.87
N GLU A 273 -5.95 -14.90 19.65
CA GLU A 273 -5.68 -16.34 19.70
C GLU A 273 -4.83 -16.84 18.53
N LEU A 274 -4.90 -16.18 17.37
CA LEU A 274 -4.14 -16.57 16.19
C LEU A 274 -2.62 -16.45 16.42
N PRO A 275 -2.05 -15.29 16.79
CA PRO A 275 -0.61 -15.21 17.06
C PRO A 275 -0.19 -15.99 18.31
N LYS A 276 -1.06 -16.22 19.29
CA LYS A 276 -0.78 -17.14 20.39
C LYS A 276 -0.66 -18.60 19.90
N GLN A 277 -1.47 -19.00 18.94
CA GLN A 277 -1.37 -20.30 18.30
C GLN A 277 -0.05 -20.43 17.54
N TRP A 278 0.30 -19.43 16.72
CA TRP A 278 1.59 -19.41 16.00
C TRP A 278 2.79 -19.54 16.95
N ALA A 279 2.76 -18.87 18.11
CA ALA A 279 3.83 -18.99 19.11
C ALA A 279 3.95 -20.40 19.73
N ARG A 280 2.89 -21.20 19.71
CA ARG A 280 2.94 -22.61 20.11
C ARG A 280 3.43 -23.54 19.00
N GLU A 281 3.16 -23.20 17.73
CA GLU A 281 3.45 -24.03 16.57
C GLU A 281 4.83 -23.76 15.97
N HIS A 282 5.36 -22.54 16.10
CA HIS A 282 6.61 -22.09 15.50
C HIS A 282 7.59 -21.62 16.57
N ALA A 283 8.64 -22.41 16.81
CA ALA A 283 9.63 -22.14 17.86
C ALA A 283 10.43 -20.83 17.66
N ASN A 284 10.51 -20.34 16.43
CA ASN A 284 11.18 -19.08 16.06
C ASN A 284 10.24 -17.88 16.10
N PHE A 285 8.96 -18.03 16.50
CA PHE A 285 7.99 -16.95 16.53
C PHE A 285 7.69 -16.49 17.96
N THR A 286 7.65 -15.17 18.17
CA THR A 286 7.31 -14.53 19.45
C THR A 286 6.18 -13.53 19.24
N PHE A 287 5.18 -13.53 20.13
CA PHE A 287 4.08 -12.56 20.12
C PHE A 287 4.08 -11.71 21.39
N VAL A 288 4.09 -10.39 21.22
CA VAL A 288 4.07 -9.38 22.28
C VAL A 288 2.89 -8.43 22.04
N PRO A 289 1.73 -8.64 22.70
CA PRO A 289 0.67 -7.65 22.69
C PRO A 289 1.04 -6.46 23.59
N VAL A 290 0.79 -5.23 23.10
CA VAL A 290 1.12 -3.97 23.78
C VAL A 290 -0.13 -3.11 23.91
N LEU A 291 -0.51 -2.70 25.13
CA LEU A 291 -1.68 -1.86 25.36
C LEU A 291 -1.27 -0.46 25.82
N SER A 292 -1.81 0.59 25.18
CA SER A 292 -1.55 1.97 25.62
C SER A 292 -2.50 2.42 26.73
N GLU A 293 -3.69 1.85 26.81
CA GLU A 293 -4.76 2.17 27.78
C GLU A 293 -5.34 0.87 28.36
N PRO A 294 -4.53 0.08 29.09
CA PRO A 294 -4.97 -1.23 29.58
C PRO A 294 -5.97 -1.13 30.73
N ASP A 295 -6.82 -2.14 30.84
CA ASP A 295 -7.63 -2.35 32.03
C ASP A 295 -6.76 -2.83 33.21
N ALA A 296 -7.29 -2.73 34.44
CA ALA A 296 -6.53 -3.00 35.68
C ALA A 296 -6.06 -4.46 35.82
N ASP A 297 -6.65 -5.39 35.10
CA ASP A 297 -6.31 -6.83 35.10
C ASP A 297 -5.30 -7.20 34.01
N TRP A 298 -4.80 -6.22 33.24
CA TRP A 298 -3.77 -6.45 32.24
C TRP A 298 -2.38 -6.65 32.89
N HIS A 299 -1.71 -7.74 32.53
CA HIS A 299 -0.38 -8.08 33.03
C HIS A 299 0.71 -8.13 31.92
N GLY A 300 0.35 -7.74 30.68
CA GLY A 300 1.27 -7.68 29.52
C GLY A 300 2.01 -6.34 29.43
N ARG A 301 2.58 -6.07 28.26
CA ARG A 301 3.29 -4.81 27.99
C ARG A 301 2.32 -3.64 27.97
N ILE A 302 2.76 -2.50 28.55
CA ILE A 302 2.02 -1.24 28.60
C ILE A 302 2.84 -0.17 27.90
N GLY A 303 2.18 0.76 27.19
CA GLY A 303 2.80 1.88 26.47
C GLY A 303 2.63 1.79 24.97
N PHE A 304 3.52 2.44 24.24
CA PHE A 304 3.49 2.42 22.79
C PHE A 304 4.30 1.25 22.22
N VAL A 305 3.85 0.73 21.06
CA VAL A 305 4.44 -0.48 20.47
C VAL A 305 5.92 -0.32 20.13
N HIS A 306 6.34 0.85 19.64
CA HIS A 306 7.76 1.11 19.34
C HIS A 306 8.63 1.17 20.59
N GLU A 307 8.11 1.65 21.71
CA GLU A 307 8.82 1.65 22.99
C GLU A 307 9.04 0.22 23.50
N ALA A 308 8.04 -0.64 23.32
CA ALA A 308 8.16 -2.06 23.70
C ALA A 308 9.21 -2.78 22.84
N VAL A 309 9.29 -2.50 21.54
CA VAL A 309 10.33 -3.02 20.65
C VAL A 309 11.71 -2.59 21.13
N LEU A 310 11.91 -1.29 21.40
CA LEU A 310 13.22 -0.75 21.81
C LEU A 310 13.64 -1.18 23.22
N ALA A 311 12.69 -1.48 24.09
CA ALA A 311 12.99 -2.06 25.41
C ALA A 311 13.56 -3.47 25.31
N ASP A 312 13.12 -4.26 24.31
CA ASP A 312 13.62 -5.61 24.08
C ASP A 312 14.84 -5.63 23.15
N PHE A 313 14.90 -4.70 22.19
CA PHE A 313 15.96 -4.58 21.18
C PHE A 313 16.47 -3.15 21.09
N PRO A 314 17.43 -2.74 21.93
CA PRO A 314 17.96 -1.38 21.93
C PRO A 314 18.86 -1.05 20.72
N ASP A 315 19.34 -2.04 19.99
CA ASP A 315 20.07 -1.94 18.73
C ASP A 315 19.35 -2.72 17.64
N LEU A 316 18.87 -2.01 16.61
CA LEU A 316 18.11 -2.58 15.50
C LEU A 316 18.94 -2.74 14.21
N SER A 317 20.23 -2.49 14.25
CA SER A 317 21.11 -2.51 13.06
C SER A 317 21.13 -3.85 12.32
N GLY A 318 20.82 -4.95 13.04
CA GLY A 318 20.80 -6.32 12.51
C GLY A 318 19.43 -6.86 12.09
N PHE A 319 18.35 -6.09 12.16
CA PHE A 319 16.99 -6.56 11.93
C PHE A 319 16.41 -6.08 10.60
N ASP A 320 15.37 -6.78 10.13
CA ASP A 320 14.38 -6.26 9.20
C ASP A 320 13.13 -5.85 9.98
N LEU A 321 12.62 -4.65 9.71
CA LEU A 321 11.42 -4.11 10.34
C LEU A 321 10.28 -3.98 9.35
N TYR A 322 9.13 -4.57 9.68
CA TYR A 322 7.87 -4.43 8.96
C TYR A 322 6.86 -3.73 9.87
N MET A 323 6.47 -2.52 9.51
CA MET A 323 5.61 -1.69 10.35
C MET A 323 4.35 -1.27 9.62
N ALA A 324 3.16 -1.54 10.21
CA ALA A 324 1.90 -1.15 9.60
C ALA A 324 0.91 -0.62 10.65
N GLY A 325 0.16 0.44 10.30
CA GLY A 325 -0.85 1.00 11.18
C GLY A 325 -1.08 2.51 11.02
N PRO A 326 -1.65 3.17 12.04
CA PRO A 326 -1.98 4.59 12.00
C PRO A 326 -0.76 5.49 11.76
N PRO A 327 -0.88 6.60 11.01
CA PRO A 327 0.21 7.50 10.69
C PRO A 327 1.03 7.98 11.90
N PRO A 328 0.42 8.37 13.04
CA PRO A 328 1.22 8.78 14.21
C PRO A 328 2.12 7.67 14.77
N MET A 329 1.63 6.40 14.75
CA MET A 329 2.43 5.25 15.18
C MET A 329 3.60 4.99 14.22
N VAL A 330 3.33 4.98 12.92
CA VAL A 330 4.35 4.76 11.89
C VAL A 330 5.42 5.85 11.97
N LYS A 331 5.03 7.10 12.12
CA LYS A 331 5.97 8.23 12.26
C LYS A 331 6.86 8.08 13.50
N ALA A 332 6.26 7.89 14.67
CA ALA A 332 7.01 7.72 15.93
C ALA A 332 7.92 6.48 15.89
N GLY A 333 7.41 5.37 15.32
CA GLY A 333 8.17 4.15 15.15
C GLY A 333 9.38 4.33 14.23
N ARG A 334 9.23 5.01 13.09
CA ARG A 334 10.34 5.31 12.18
C ARG A 334 11.43 6.13 12.87
N GLU A 335 11.06 7.22 13.50
CA GLU A 335 12.01 8.11 14.21
C GLU A 335 12.77 7.34 15.28
N ALA A 336 12.07 6.57 16.10
CA ALA A 336 12.66 5.80 17.19
C ALA A 336 13.56 4.66 16.71
N CYS A 337 13.14 3.92 15.69
CA CYS A 337 13.93 2.80 15.14
C CYS A 337 15.18 3.29 14.39
N LEU A 338 15.12 4.40 13.66
CA LEU A 338 16.29 5.02 13.03
C LEU A 338 17.31 5.47 14.10
N ALA A 339 16.85 6.07 15.20
CA ALA A 339 17.71 6.44 16.32
C ALA A 339 18.37 5.23 17.01
N ALA A 340 17.73 4.03 16.93
CA ALA A 340 18.25 2.76 17.40
C ALA A 340 19.10 2.00 16.37
N GLY A 341 19.56 2.67 15.31
CA GLY A 341 20.49 2.12 14.34
C GLY A 341 19.86 1.30 13.21
N MET A 342 18.51 1.28 13.08
CA MET A 342 17.83 0.62 11.96
C MET A 342 18.26 1.23 10.63
N PRO A 343 18.81 0.45 9.68
CA PRO A 343 19.11 0.97 8.35
C PRO A 343 17.81 1.24 7.56
N GLU A 344 17.71 2.37 6.87
CA GLU A 344 16.52 2.70 6.06
C GLU A 344 16.17 1.60 5.03
N ALA A 345 17.18 0.94 4.47
CA ALA A 345 17.01 -0.14 3.51
C ALA A 345 16.31 -1.40 4.07
N HIS A 346 16.30 -1.55 5.39
CA HIS A 346 15.72 -2.69 6.12
C HIS A 346 14.46 -2.30 6.90
N MET A 347 13.93 -1.10 6.65
CA MET A 347 12.72 -0.59 7.29
C MET A 347 11.59 -0.46 6.27
N HIS A 348 10.63 -1.37 6.34
CA HIS A 348 9.46 -1.42 5.48
C HIS A 348 8.25 -0.93 6.28
N PHE A 349 7.41 -0.08 5.68
CA PHE A 349 6.23 0.41 6.40
C PHE A 349 5.04 0.71 5.48
N ASP A 350 3.84 0.55 6.04
CA ASP A 350 2.56 0.89 5.45
C ASP A 350 1.75 1.75 6.43
N SER A 351 1.51 3.01 6.06
CA SER A 351 0.79 3.99 6.88
C SER A 351 -0.66 4.08 6.42
N PHE A 352 -1.60 3.80 7.33
CA PHE A 352 -3.04 3.77 7.05
C PHE A 352 -3.65 5.16 7.11
N ASP A 353 -3.62 5.86 5.99
CA ASP A 353 -4.28 7.15 5.89
C ASP A 353 -5.78 7.00 5.74
N TYR A 354 -6.51 7.67 6.61
CA TYR A 354 -7.96 7.79 6.49
C TYR A 354 -8.29 8.77 5.38
N ALA A 355 -8.97 8.28 4.33
CA ALA A 355 -9.46 9.16 3.29
C ALA A 355 -10.54 10.09 3.87
N ASP A 356 -10.41 11.39 3.64
CA ASP A 356 -11.41 12.37 4.05
C ASP A 356 -12.68 12.19 3.22
N ASP A 357 -13.78 11.80 3.89
CA ASP A 357 -15.11 11.66 3.29
C ASP A 357 -15.91 12.97 3.27
N SER A 358 -15.32 14.10 3.70
CA SER A 358 -15.99 15.40 3.81
C SER A 358 -16.42 16.00 2.46
N GLY A 359 -16.01 15.40 1.34
CA GLY A 359 -16.47 15.79 -0.01
C GLY A 359 -15.87 17.10 -0.52
N ALA A 360 -14.85 17.64 0.12
CA ALA A 360 -14.03 18.69 -0.44
C ALA A 360 -13.21 18.10 -1.60
N ASN A 361 -13.69 18.27 -2.81
CA ASN A 361 -12.91 18.05 -4.01
C ASN A 361 -11.79 19.11 -3.96
N PRO A 362 -10.50 18.76 -4.02
CA PRO A 362 -9.42 19.76 -4.03
C PRO A 362 -9.46 20.66 -5.27
N ASP A 363 -10.39 20.42 -6.20
CA ASP A 363 -10.55 21.16 -7.48
C ASP A 363 -11.75 22.13 -7.50
N THR A 364 -12.30 22.56 -6.34
CA THR A 364 -13.29 23.66 -6.29
C THR A 364 -12.79 24.87 -5.52
#